data_50aff8e89ffd98d371e0d7f8d4c41e78
#
_entry.id   50aff8e89ffd98d371e0d7f8d4c41e78
#
_cell.length_a   1.000
_cell.length_b   1.000
_cell.length_c   1.000
_cell.angle_alpha   90.00
_cell.angle_beta   90.00
_cell.angle_gamma   90.00
#
_symmetry.space_group_name_H-M   'P 1'
#
loop_
_entity.id
_entity.type
_entity.pdbx_description
1 polymer ?
#
loop_
_entity_poly.entity_id
_entity_poly.type
_entity_poly.pdbx_seq_one_letter_code
_entity_poly.pdbx_strand_id
1 'polypeptide(L)'
;MATIKQYEKKDGTKAWMFQTYLGINPLTGKEIRTTRRNFKTKKEAQIELNRLLVDFEENGLKKETNETFQEVYELWYESYKTTVKEVTQIKMEIKFNKWILPEYGKFRIKEITVKHVQKILNQWAKTTDQYKVLHSTVSRIFKYAMTLGLITKNPCELVIMPNRNVDKKKNTVKIYSRNQLDRLFQYLESRGSTYRADYDKTLLRFLFFSGCRISEALALNWTDIDFDSKTVTINKTLSQTKYGYKISSPKTSKSYGCLSLDDKTINLLKKWQINQKKYMLTLGITNPTMIFCGIYKEIITKHAIYSRMITICKNVGIPFLGNHVTRHTHASMLLESGGSMKEVQVRLRHSSIKLTMDTYAHLTKETKEKTVEKLAEHLNF
;
A
#
# COMPACT_ATOMS: atom_id res chain seq x y z
N MET A 1 -46.87 -13.49 -27.16
CA MET A 1 -47.60 -12.29 -27.61
C MET A 1 -47.82 -11.36 -26.43
N ALA A 2 -47.70 -10.05 -26.67
CA ALA A 2 -47.99 -9.05 -25.62
C ALA A 2 -49.49 -8.70 -25.64
N THR A 3 -50.11 -8.58 -24.48
CA THR A 3 -51.52 -8.22 -24.35
C THR A 3 -51.65 -6.86 -23.66
N ILE A 4 -52.23 -5.87 -24.35
CA ILE A 4 -52.57 -4.56 -23.79
C ILE A 4 -54.04 -4.49 -23.48
N LYS A 5 -54.42 -4.22 -22.23
CA LYS A 5 -55.83 -4.13 -21.82
C LYS A 5 -56.06 -2.97 -20.87
N GLN A 6 -57.31 -2.49 -20.90
CA GLN A 6 -57.79 -1.52 -19.93
C GLN A 6 -58.26 -2.25 -18.64
N TYR A 7 -58.04 -1.64 -17.50
CA TYR A 7 -58.55 -2.13 -16.23
C TYR A 7 -59.01 -0.96 -15.35
N GLU A 8 -59.81 -1.23 -14.40
CA GLU A 8 -60.33 -0.26 -13.44
C GLU A 8 -59.51 -0.32 -12.14
N LYS A 9 -59.11 0.84 -11.64
CA LYS A 9 -58.40 0.98 -10.38
C LYS A 9 -59.39 0.93 -9.21
N LYS A 10 -58.87 0.74 -8.00
CA LYS A 10 -59.69 0.75 -6.78
C LYS A 10 -60.43 2.06 -6.51
N ASP A 11 -59.99 3.16 -7.12
CA ASP A 11 -60.59 4.49 -7.06
C ASP A 11 -61.63 4.75 -8.17
N GLY A 12 -62.03 3.71 -8.94
CA GLY A 12 -62.96 3.81 -10.06
C GLY A 12 -62.38 4.39 -11.34
N THR A 13 -61.12 4.83 -11.37
CA THR A 13 -60.50 5.37 -12.59
C THR A 13 -60.01 4.25 -13.54
N LYS A 14 -60.15 4.46 -14.83
CA LYS A 14 -59.67 3.53 -15.87
C LYS A 14 -58.22 3.78 -16.19
N ALA A 15 -57.43 2.72 -16.28
CA ALA A 15 -56.02 2.77 -16.69
C ALA A 15 -55.69 1.63 -17.65
N TRP A 16 -54.58 1.76 -18.38
CA TRP A 16 -54.09 0.72 -19.26
C TRP A 16 -52.93 -0.05 -18.61
N MET A 17 -52.82 -1.33 -18.98
CA MET A 17 -51.74 -2.22 -18.60
C MET A 17 -51.36 -3.11 -19.77
N PHE A 18 -50.09 -3.60 -19.71
CA PHE A 18 -49.69 -4.68 -20.60
C PHE A 18 -49.04 -5.82 -19.82
N GLN A 19 -49.13 -7.00 -20.41
CA GLN A 19 -48.41 -8.18 -19.99
C GLN A 19 -47.71 -8.74 -21.22
N THR A 20 -46.41 -9.03 -21.08
CA THR A 20 -45.62 -9.62 -22.14
C THR A 20 -44.73 -10.73 -21.65
N TYR A 21 -44.46 -11.69 -22.52
CA TYR A 21 -43.45 -12.72 -22.35
C TYR A 21 -42.11 -12.20 -22.91
N LEU A 22 -41.03 -12.35 -22.13
CA LEU A 22 -39.72 -11.86 -22.49
C LEU A 22 -38.72 -12.98 -22.82
N GLY A 23 -39.10 -14.26 -22.62
CA GLY A 23 -38.23 -15.41 -22.91
C GLY A 23 -38.11 -16.39 -21.75
N ILE A 24 -37.13 -17.28 -21.85
CA ILE A 24 -36.80 -18.27 -20.81
C ILE A 24 -35.53 -17.82 -20.09
N ASN A 25 -35.51 -17.87 -18.78
CA ASN A 25 -34.30 -17.62 -18.01
C ASN A 25 -33.28 -18.74 -18.29
N PRO A 26 -32.12 -18.47 -18.88
CA PRO A 26 -31.16 -19.51 -19.25
C PRO A 26 -30.53 -20.23 -18.05
N LEU A 27 -30.57 -19.62 -16.86
CA LEU A 27 -30.05 -20.25 -15.63
C LEU A 27 -31.04 -21.13 -14.90
N THR A 28 -32.35 -20.83 -15.01
CA THR A 28 -33.38 -21.54 -14.24
C THR A 28 -34.38 -22.31 -15.10
N GLY A 29 -34.33 -22.14 -16.41
CA GLY A 29 -35.27 -22.72 -17.37
C GLY A 29 -36.73 -22.21 -17.25
N LYS A 30 -37.01 -21.20 -16.40
CA LYS A 30 -38.36 -20.69 -16.17
C LYS A 30 -38.74 -19.58 -17.15
N GLU A 31 -40.00 -19.52 -17.54
CA GLU A 31 -40.54 -18.45 -18.34
C GLU A 31 -40.51 -17.10 -17.59
N ILE A 32 -40.15 -16.04 -18.35
CA ILE A 32 -40.13 -14.69 -17.83
C ILE A 32 -41.28 -13.92 -18.43
N ARG A 33 -42.19 -13.51 -17.57
CA ARG A 33 -43.31 -12.65 -17.92
C ARG A 33 -43.29 -11.40 -17.07
N THR A 34 -43.58 -10.24 -17.66
CA THR A 34 -43.68 -8.97 -16.94
C THR A 34 -45.01 -8.32 -17.19
N THR A 35 -45.47 -7.60 -16.16
CA THR A 35 -46.71 -6.83 -16.21
C THR A 35 -46.40 -5.40 -15.78
N ARG A 36 -46.79 -4.40 -16.61
CA ARG A 36 -46.72 -2.99 -16.29
C ARG A 36 -48.14 -2.39 -16.30
N ARG A 37 -48.41 -1.52 -15.33
CA ARG A 37 -49.77 -0.97 -15.07
C ARG A 37 -49.68 0.56 -14.94
N ASN A 38 -50.87 1.20 -14.84
CA ASN A 38 -51.05 2.62 -14.56
C ASN A 38 -50.73 3.58 -15.75
N PHE A 39 -50.85 3.12 -16.98
CA PHE A 39 -50.72 4.02 -18.14
C PHE A 39 -52.07 4.75 -18.35
N LYS A 40 -51.99 6.05 -18.72
CA LYS A 40 -53.13 6.90 -18.97
C LYS A 40 -53.82 6.56 -20.30
N THR A 41 -53.04 6.18 -21.30
CA THR A 41 -53.53 5.87 -22.66
C THR A 41 -52.98 4.53 -23.17
N LYS A 42 -53.68 3.92 -24.13
CA LYS A 42 -53.22 2.73 -24.84
C LYS A 42 -51.90 2.99 -25.57
N LYS A 43 -51.73 4.20 -26.13
CA LYS A 43 -50.52 4.61 -26.86
C LYS A 43 -49.31 4.66 -25.93
N GLU A 44 -49.46 5.19 -24.72
CA GLU A 44 -48.38 5.22 -23.70
C GLU A 44 -47.96 3.81 -23.31
N ALA A 45 -48.93 2.90 -23.08
CA ALA A 45 -48.63 1.50 -22.78
C ALA A 45 -47.92 0.79 -23.93
N GLN A 46 -48.27 1.09 -25.19
CA GLN A 46 -47.60 0.54 -26.38
C GLN A 46 -46.19 1.04 -26.54
N ILE A 47 -45.91 2.33 -26.30
CA ILE A 47 -44.58 2.91 -26.38
C ILE A 47 -43.66 2.26 -25.35
N GLU A 48 -44.15 2.12 -24.10
CA GLU A 48 -43.36 1.51 -23.03
C GLU A 48 -43.12 0.02 -23.27
N LEU A 49 -44.11 -0.71 -23.86
CA LEU A 49 -43.91 -2.10 -24.28
C LEU A 49 -42.81 -2.21 -25.34
N ASN A 50 -42.82 -1.36 -26.34
CA ASN A 50 -41.80 -1.40 -27.41
C ASN A 50 -40.40 -1.08 -26.85
N ARG A 51 -40.29 -0.08 -25.97
CA ARG A 51 -39.03 0.23 -25.26
C ARG A 51 -38.52 -0.95 -24.48
N LEU A 52 -39.39 -1.63 -23.74
CA LEU A 52 -39.07 -2.80 -22.96
C LEU A 52 -38.55 -3.96 -23.81
N LEU A 53 -39.17 -4.19 -24.96
CA LEU A 53 -38.77 -5.25 -25.91
C LEU A 53 -37.40 -4.96 -26.53
N VAL A 54 -37.17 -3.74 -26.97
CA VAL A 54 -35.87 -3.31 -27.53
C VAL A 54 -34.78 -3.42 -26.44
N ASP A 55 -35.03 -2.92 -25.23
CA ASP A 55 -34.09 -3.02 -24.13
C ASP A 55 -33.78 -4.48 -23.74
N PHE A 56 -34.77 -5.37 -23.85
CA PHE A 56 -34.60 -6.79 -23.62
C PHE A 56 -33.79 -7.49 -24.73
N GLU A 57 -34.01 -7.12 -26.00
CA GLU A 57 -33.25 -7.63 -27.16
C GLU A 57 -31.77 -7.19 -27.12
N GLU A 58 -31.52 -5.93 -26.74
CA GLU A 58 -30.16 -5.37 -26.68
C GLU A 58 -29.37 -5.79 -25.41
N ASN A 59 -30.05 -5.92 -24.30
CA ASN A 59 -29.41 -6.06 -22.99
C ASN A 59 -29.78 -7.34 -22.21
N GLY A 60 -30.68 -8.18 -22.76
CA GLY A 60 -31.20 -9.37 -22.10
C GLY A 60 -32.03 -9.05 -20.86
N LEU A 61 -32.12 -10.02 -19.95
CA LEU A 61 -32.72 -9.83 -18.64
C LEU A 61 -31.89 -8.90 -17.77
N LYS A 62 -32.20 -7.62 -17.78
CA LYS A 62 -31.77 -6.78 -16.65
C LYS A 62 -32.58 -7.22 -15.42
N LYS A 63 -31.99 -8.08 -14.59
CA LYS A 63 -32.42 -8.19 -13.21
C LYS A 63 -32.52 -6.77 -12.66
N GLU A 64 -33.64 -6.39 -12.03
CA GLU A 64 -33.65 -5.19 -11.19
C GLU A 64 -32.61 -5.43 -10.10
N THR A 65 -31.39 -4.97 -10.35
CA THR A 65 -30.28 -5.16 -9.44
C THR A 65 -30.47 -4.14 -8.33
N ASN A 66 -30.75 -4.66 -7.16
CA ASN A 66 -30.93 -3.85 -5.96
C ASN A 66 -29.68 -3.85 -5.07
N GLU A 67 -28.60 -4.46 -5.58
CA GLU A 67 -27.35 -4.60 -4.85
C GLU A 67 -26.80 -3.24 -4.43
N THR A 68 -26.49 -3.16 -3.15
CA THR A 68 -25.80 -2.03 -2.54
C THR A 68 -24.33 -2.03 -2.92
N PHE A 69 -23.69 -0.88 -2.81
CA PHE A 69 -22.24 -0.79 -3.00
C PHE A 69 -21.49 -1.73 -2.05
N GLN A 70 -21.97 -1.93 -0.82
CA GLN A 70 -21.36 -2.82 0.15
C GLN A 70 -21.44 -4.28 -0.31
N GLU A 71 -22.58 -4.76 -0.79
CA GLU A 71 -22.73 -6.13 -1.29
C GLU A 71 -21.80 -6.40 -2.48
N VAL A 72 -21.69 -5.44 -3.40
CA VAL A 72 -20.72 -5.54 -4.53
C VAL A 72 -19.28 -5.53 -4.04
N TYR A 73 -18.96 -4.72 -3.03
CA TYR A 73 -17.64 -4.74 -2.40
C TYR A 73 -17.34 -6.11 -1.78
N GLU A 74 -18.27 -6.70 -1.05
CA GLU A 74 -18.07 -8.00 -0.40
C GLU A 74 -17.80 -9.10 -1.44
N LEU A 75 -18.57 -9.15 -2.53
CA LEU A 75 -18.32 -10.06 -3.66
C LEU A 75 -16.96 -9.85 -4.30
N TRP A 76 -16.60 -8.59 -4.55
CA TRP A 76 -15.29 -8.25 -5.09
C TRP A 76 -14.16 -8.66 -4.15
N TYR A 77 -14.35 -8.42 -2.85
CA TYR A 77 -13.33 -8.66 -1.84
C TYR A 77 -13.01 -10.15 -1.67
N GLU A 78 -14.00 -11.04 -1.78
CA GLU A 78 -13.80 -12.49 -1.76
C GLU A 78 -12.81 -12.95 -2.85
N SER A 79 -12.92 -12.42 -4.06
CA SER A 79 -11.99 -12.71 -5.14
C SER A 79 -10.65 -12.00 -4.95
N TYR A 80 -10.68 -10.73 -4.52
CA TYR A 80 -9.48 -9.91 -4.35
C TYR A 80 -8.54 -10.46 -3.27
N LYS A 81 -9.07 -10.94 -2.14
CA LYS A 81 -8.25 -11.43 -1.02
C LYS A 81 -7.35 -12.60 -1.40
N THR A 82 -7.72 -13.41 -2.40
CA THR A 82 -6.91 -14.54 -2.88
C THR A 82 -5.70 -14.10 -3.71
N THR A 83 -5.73 -12.89 -4.26
CA THR A 83 -4.69 -12.35 -5.16
C THR A 83 -3.62 -11.54 -4.45
N VAL A 84 -3.79 -11.22 -3.17
CA VAL A 84 -2.91 -10.32 -2.43
C VAL A 84 -2.48 -10.89 -1.08
N LYS A 85 -1.31 -10.44 -0.59
CA LYS A 85 -0.81 -10.82 0.74
C LYS A 85 -1.70 -10.22 1.84
N GLU A 86 -1.80 -10.91 2.98
CA GLU A 86 -2.60 -10.53 4.17
C GLU A 86 -2.42 -9.05 4.58
N VAL A 87 -1.19 -8.54 4.59
CA VAL A 87 -0.94 -7.10 4.89
C VAL A 87 -1.68 -6.15 3.96
N THR A 88 -1.87 -6.55 2.69
CA THR A 88 -2.60 -5.73 1.71
C THR A 88 -4.10 -5.85 1.94
N GLN A 89 -4.58 -7.04 2.32
CA GLN A 89 -5.98 -7.26 2.72
C GLN A 89 -6.35 -6.35 3.89
N ILE A 90 -5.59 -6.40 4.98
CA ILE A 90 -5.83 -5.57 6.18
C ILE A 90 -5.89 -4.06 5.83
N LYS A 91 -4.95 -3.59 5.01
CA LYS A 91 -4.95 -2.18 4.59
C LYS A 91 -6.15 -1.82 3.73
N MET A 92 -6.63 -2.76 2.93
CA MET A 92 -7.82 -2.57 2.10
C MET A 92 -9.07 -2.51 2.99
N GLU A 93 -9.25 -3.46 3.91
CA GLU A 93 -10.35 -3.47 4.89
C GLU A 93 -10.40 -2.17 5.69
N ILE A 94 -9.26 -1.70 6.21
CA ILE A 94 -9.19 -0.42 6.95
C ILE A 94 -9.67 0.75 6.07
N LYS A 95 -9.28 0.79 4.79
CA LYS A 95 -9.72 1.86 3.88
C LYS A 95 -11.23 1.80 3.63
N PHE A 96 -11.77 0.61 3.38
CA PHE A 96 -13.20 0.44 3.17
C PHE A 96 -13.99 0.80 4.43
N ASN A 97 -13.65 0.24 5.57
CA ASN A 97 -14.40 0.46 6.81
C ASN A 97 -14.32 1.91 7.31
N LYS A 98 -13.15 2.54 7.18
CA LYS A 98 -12.95 3.90 7.70
C LYS A 98 -13.43 4.99 6.76
N TRP A 99 -13.30 4.81 5.43
CA TRP A 99 -13.47 5.89 4.48
C TRP A 99 -14.54 5.65 3.43
N ILE A 100 -14.68 4.42 2.92
CA ILE A 100 -15.48 4.17 1.73
C ILE A 100 -16.90 3.72 2.11
N LEU A 101 -17.05 2.71 2.93
CA LEU A 101 -18.36 2.17 3.30
C LEU A 101 -19.26 3.17 4.03
N PRO A 102 -18.76 4.07 4.90
CA PRO A 102 -19.60 5.11 5.49
C PRO A 102 -20.28 6.03 4.46
N GLU A 103 -19.61 6.27 3.32
CA GLU A 103 -20.08 7.21 2.30
C GLU A 103 -20.86 6.54 1.16
N TYR A 104 -20.57 5.27 0.85
CA TYR A 104 -21.13 4.57 -0.31
C TYR A 104 -21.93 3.33 0.06
N GLY A 105 -21.60 2.66 1.16
CA GLY A 105 -22.03 1.29 1.44
C GLY A 105 -23.55 1.03 1.33
N LYS A 106 -24.34 1.94 1.87
CA LYS A 106 -25.83 1.80 1.96
C LYS A 106 -26.56 2.11 0.65
N PHE A 107 -25.88 2.75 -0.30
CA PHE A 107 -26.53 3.16 -1.55
C PHE A 107 -26.57 2.00 -2.54
N ARG A 108 -27.67 1.88 -3.29
CA ARG A 108 -27.74 0.96 -4.44
C ARG A 108 -26.72 1.40 -5.48
N ILE A 109 -25.92 0.47 -5.99
CA ILE A 109 -24.76 0.81 -6.82
C ILE A 109 -25.16 1.56 -8.09
N LYS A 110 -26.33 1.24 -8.66
CA LYS A 110 -26.90 1.90 -9.85
C LYS A 110 -27.38 3.34 -9.61
N GLU A 111 -27.66 3.69 -8.34
CA GLU A 111 -28.18 5.01 -7.96
C GLU A 111 -27.06 6.00 -7.61
N ILE A 112 -25.82 5.53 -7.48
CA ILE A 112 -24.70 6.39 -7.18
C ILE A 112 -24.33 7.22 -8.43
N THR A 113 -24.64 8.50 -8.35
CA THR A 113 -24.41 9.43 -9.46
C THR A 113 -23.01 10.03 -9.45
N VAL A 114 -22.58 10.59 -10.61
CA VAL A 114 -21.33 11.37 -10.72
C VAL A 114 -21.31 12.51 -9.70
N LYS A 115 -22.44 13.20 -9.48
CA LYS A 115 -22.60 14.28 -8.49
C LYS A 115 -22.28 13.80 -7.07
N HIS A 116 -22.75 12.59 -6.69
CA HIS A 116 -22.47 12.00 -5.39
C HIS A 116 -20.97 11.70 -5.23
N VAL A 117 -20.35 11.06 -6.22
CA VAL A 117 -18.92 10.75 -6.22
C VAL A 117 -18.07 12.02 -6.14
N GLN A 118 -18.44 13.07 -6.93
CA GLN A 118 -17.73 14.35 -6.92
C GLN A 118 -17.79 15.04 -5.54
N LYS A 119 -18.96 15.00 -4.89
CA LYS A 119 -19.14 15.59 -3.55
C LYS A 119 -18.18 14.93 -2.53
N ILE A 120 -18.16 13.59 -2.50
CA ILE A 120 -17.31 12.84 -1.56
C ILE A 120 -15.83 13.04 -1.89
N LEU A 121 -15.47 13.01 -3.17
CA LEU A 121 -14.10 13.26 -3.60
C LEU A 121 -13.59 14.64 -3.16
N ASN A 122 -14.43 15.69 -3.28
CA ASN A 122 -14.10 17.04 -2.82
C ASN A 122 -13.95 17.10 -1.29
N GLN A 123 -14.77 16.37 -0.55
CA GLN A 123 -14.68 16.24 0.91
C GLN A 123 -13.37 15.53 1.32
N TRP A 124 -13.05 14.39 0.69
CA TRP A 124 -11.81 13.68 0.95
C TRP A 124 -10.57 14.51 0.58
N ALA A 125 -10.64 15.29 -0.50
CA ALA A 125 -9.54 16.17 -0.88
C ALA A 125 -9.25 17.25 0.20
N LYS A 126 -10.20 17.64 1.04
CA LYS A 126 -9.99 18.55 2.16
C LYS A 126 -9.44 17.85 3.40
N THR A 127 -9.77 16.58 3.62
CA THR A 127 -9.51 15.86 4.87
C THR A 127 -8.31 14.91 4.83
N THR A 128 -7.93 14.39 3.66
CA THR A 128 -6.82 13.43 3.56
C THR A 128 -6.02 13.56 2.27
N ASP A 129 -4.71 13.34 2.35
CA ASP A 129 -3.83 13.29 1.17
C ASP A 129 -4.04 12.00 0.35
N GLN A 130 -4.76 11.03 0.90
CA GLN A 130 -5.04 9.75 0.24
C GLN A 130 -6.26 9.78 -0.69
N TYR A 131 -6.92 10.94 -0.88
CA TYR A 131 -8.16 11.05 -1.66
C TYR A 131 -8.08 10.42 -3.06
N LYS A 132 -6.95 10.56 -3.77
CA LYS A 132 -6.74 9.93 -5.08
C LYS A 132 -6.73 8.40 -5.00
N VAL A 133 -6.11 7.87 -3.94
CA VAL A 133 -6.06 6.42 -3.70
C VAL A 133 -7.42 5.89 -3.31
N LEU A 134 -8.16 6.61 -2.48
CA LEU A 134 -9.54 6.25 -2.09
C LEU A 134 -10.45 6.25 -3.31
N HIS A 135 -10.41 7.29 -4.12
CA HIS A 135 -11.16 7.38 -5.38
C HIS A 135 -10.84 6.23 -6.34
N SER A 136 -9.55 5.94 -6.56
CA SER A 136 -9.13 4.79 -7.39
C SER A 136 -9.63 3.46 -6.82
N THR A 137 -9.73 3.33 -5.49
CA THR A 137 -10.25 2.13 -4.84
C THR A 137 -11.76 2.00 -5.04
N VAL A 138 -12.53 3.08 -4.93
CA VAL A 138 -13.97 3.12 -5.25
C VAL A 138 -14.22 2.77 -6.71
N SER A 139 -13.43 3.35 -7.62
CA SER A 139 -13.52 3.06 -9.06
C SER A 139 -13.35 1.57 -9.39
N ARG A 140 -12.57 0.81 -8.62
CA ARG A 140 -12.42 -0.64 -8.80
C ARG A 140 -13.72 -1.39 -8.52
N ILE A 141 -14.50 -0.96 -7.53
CA ILE A 141 -15.78 -1.59 -7.21
C ILE A 141 -16.79 -1.30 -8.33
N PHE A 142 -16.85 -0.07 -8.85
CA PHE A 142 -17.69 0.23 -9.99
C PHE A 142 -17.26 -0.54 -11.25
N LYS A 143 -15.97 -0.70 -11.51
CA LYS A 143 -15.50 -1.55 -12.62
C LYS A 143 -15.93 -3.00 -12.45
N TYR A 144 -15.85 -3.53 -11.24
CA TYR A 144 -16.35 -4.87 -10.95
C TYR A 144 -17.85 -4.97 -11.13
N ALA A 145 -18.63 -3.96 -10.70
CA ALA A 145 -20.05 -3.89 -10.96
C ALA A 145 -20.40 -3.87 -12.46
N MET A 146 -19.59 -3.20 -13.28
CA MET A 146 -19.72 -3.26 -14.75
C MET A 146 -19.47 -4.67 -15.28
N THR A 147 -18.44 -5.35 -14.78
CA THR A 147 -18.17 -6.76 -15.16
C THR A 147 -19.32 -7.68 -14.80
N LEU A 148 -20.02 -7.41 -13.68
CA LEU A 148 -21.22 -8.16 -13.28
C LEU A 148 -22.51 -7.75 -14.04
N GLY A 149 -22.43 -6.73 -14.91
CA GLY A 149 -23.61 -6.22 -15.65
C GLY A 149 -24.59 -5.42 -14.80
N LEU A 150 -24.19 -4.99 -13.58
CA LEU A 150 -25.07 -4.25 -12.65
C LEU A 150 -25.22 -2.78 -13.06
N ILE A 151 -24.20 -2.22 -13.72
CA ILE A 151 -24.15 -0.85 -14.23
C ILE A 151 -23.47 -0.83 -15.59
N THR A 152 -23.78 0.16 -16.41
CA THR A 152 -23.19 0.32 -17.75
C THR A 152 -22.03 1.32 -17.80
N LYS A 153 -21.92 2.21 -16.81
CA LYS A 153 -20.89 3.28 -16.77
C LYS A 153 -20.35 3.41 -15.35
N ASN A 154 -19.05 3.72 -15.26
CA ASN A 154 -18.39 3.99 -13.99
C ASN A 154 -18.47 5.50 -13.66
N PRO A 155 -19.21 5.91 -12.61
CA PRO A 155 -19.36 7.33 -12.29
C PRO A 155 -18.04 7.98 -11.83
N CYS A 156 -17.05 7.19 -11.40
CA CYS A 156 -15.74 7.70 -11.00
C CYS A 156 -14.89 8.21 -12.18
N GLU A 157 -15.18 7.79 -13.41
CA GLU A 157 -14.41 8.20 -14.60
C GLU A 157 -14.79 9.59 -15.10
N LEU A 158 -15.98 10.09 -14.69
CA LEU A 158 -16.53 11.36 -15.13
C LEU A 158 -16.31 12.51 -14.14
N VAL A 159 -15.67 12.27 -13.01
CA VAL A 159 -15.42 13.30 -11.99
C VAL A 159 -14.17 14.12 -12.31
N ILE A 160 -14.19 15.37 -11.91
CA ILE A 160 -13.03 16.26 -11.99
C ILE A 160 -12.18 16.04 -10.73
N MET A 161 -10.92 15.65 -10.93
CA MET A 161 -10.00 15.41 -9.84
C MET A 161 -9.59 16.74 -9.20
N PRO A 162 -9.89 16.97 -7.89
CA PRO A 162 -9.49 18.18 -7.24
C PRO A 162 -7.97 18.38 -7.29
N ASN A 163 -7.54 19.58 -7.68
CA ASN A 163 -6.13 19.94 -7.58
C ASN A 163 -5.93 20.62 -6.22
N ARG A 164 -5.30 19.91 -5.27
CA ARG A 164 -4.78 20.56 -4.08
C ARG A 164 -3.53 21.32 -4.50
N ASN A 165 -3.61 22.63 -4.56
CA ASN A 165 -2.43 23.49 -4.50
C ASN A 165 -1.85 23.44 -3.08
N VAL A 166 -1.50 22.25 -2.64
CA VAL A 166 -0.49 22.12 -1.60
C VAL A 166 0.78 22.49 -2.32
N ASP A 167 1.42 23.57 -1.89
CA ASP A 167 2.80 23.83 -2.26
C ASP A 167 3.50 22.47 -2.22
N LYS A 168 3.80 21.93 -3.37
CA LYS A 168 4.60 20.72 -3.47
C LYS A 168 5.95 21.13 -2.91
N LYS A 169 6.08 21.14 -1.57
CA LYS A 169 7.41 21.08 -0.97
C LYS A 169 8.10 19.98 -1.76
N LYS A 170 9.04 20.39 -2.61
CA LYS A 170 9.84 19.44 -3.39
C LYS A 170 10.16 18.33 -2.42
N ASN A 171 9.73 17.11 -2.73
CA ASN A 171 10.01 15.94 -1.88
C ASN A 171 11.53 15.72 -1.89
N THR A 172 12.27 16.63 -1.26
CA THR A 172 13.69 16.46 -1.02
C THR A 172 13.82 15.28 -0.07
N VAL A 173 14.55 14.31 -0.52
CA VAL A 173 14.86 13.12 0.28
C VAL A 173 15.56 13.60 1.55
N LYS A 174 14.94 13.30 2.68
CA LYS A 174 15.50 13.67 3.98
C LYS A 174 16.64 12.71 4.30
N ILE A 175 17.82 13.24 4.51
CA ILE A 175 19.04 12.51 4.86
C ILE A 175 19.73 13.20 6.05
N TYR A 176 20.55 12.46 6.77
CA TYR A 176 21.44 13.04 7.76
C TYR A 176 22.75 13.46 7.12
N SER A 177 23.26 14.62 7.51
CA SER A 177 24.62 15.05 7.19
C SER A 177 25.65 14.21 7.95
N ARG A 178 26.91 14.25 7.49
CA ARG A 178 28.03 13.58 8.16
C ARG A 178 28.16 13.98 9.63
N ASN A 179 28.09 15.29 9.91
CA ASN A 179 28.14 15.80 11.29
C ASN A 179 26.99 15.26 12.17
N GLN A 180 25.77 15.17 11.62
CA GLN A 180 24.64 14.58 12.37
C GLN A 180 24.83 13.11 12.65
N LEU A 181 25.42 12.35 11.72
CA LEU A 181 25.77 10.94 11.94
C LEU A 181 26.87 10.78 12.97
N ASP A 182 27.91 11.59 12.93
CA ASP A 182 29.00 11.54 13.89
C ASP A 182 28.47 11.78 15.31
N ARG A 183 27.62 12.81 15.49
CA ARG A 183 26.95 13.08 16.78
C ARG A 183 26.07 11.92 17.22
N LEU A 184 25.31 11.31 16.30
CA LEU A 184 24.46 10.16 16.58
C LEU A 184 25.28 8.97 17.07
N PHE A 185 26.35 8.62 16.38
CA PHE A 185 27.17 7.48 16.75
C PHE A 185 27.97 7.74 18.04
N GLN A 186 28.51 8.94 18.25
CA GLN A 186 29.13 9.33 19.53
C GLN A 186 28.15 9.17 20.71
N TYR A 187 26.92 9.63 20.57
CA TYR A 187 25.90 9.43 21.59
C TYR A 187 25.61 7.95 21.83
N LEU A 188 25.48 7.13 20.77
CA LEU A 188 25.23 5.70 20.92
C LEU A 188 26.39 4.96 21.61
N GLU A 189 27.64 5.40 21.40
CA GLU A 189 28.80 4.87 22.11
C GLU A 189 28.84 5.28 23.58
N SER A 190 28.40 6.50 23.95
CA SER A 190 28.42 7.01 25.32
C SER A 190 27.34 6.41 26.22
N ARG A 191 26.39 5.67 25.70
CA ARG A 191 25.20 5.16 26.45
C ARG A 191 25.51 4.04 27.47
N GLY A 192 26.74 3.62 27.61
CA GLY A 192 27.11 2.47 28.45
C GLY A 192 26.62 1.13 27.89
N SER A 193 26.77 0.05 28.67
CA SER A 193 26.51 -1.32 28.27
C SER A 193 25.26 -1.86 28.96
N THR A 194 24.13 -1.79 28.26
CA THR A 194 22.87 -2.42 28.63
C THR A 194 22.30 -3.12 27.41
N TYR A 195 21.42 -4.10 27.59
CA TYR A 195 20.77 -4.79 26.47
C TYR A 195 20.21 -3.79 25.45
N ARG A 196 19.49 -2.78 25.93
CA ARG A 196 18.84 -1.78 25.06
C ARG A 196 19.85 -0.85 24.37
N ALA A 197 20.91 -0.44 25.06
CA ALA A 197 21.93 0.43 24.48
C ALA A 197 22.73 -0.30 23.38
N ASP A 198 23.15 -1.53 23.66
CA ASP A 198 23.87 -2.37 22.69
C ASP A 198 22.99 -2.74 21.51
N TYR A 199 21.71 -3.05 21.75
CA TYR A 199 20.72 -3.27 20.69
C TYR A 199 20.58 -2.06 19.76
N ASP A 200 20.33 -0.88 20.33
CA ASP A 200 20.10 0.35 19.55
C ASP A 200 21.35 0.71 18.74
N LYS A 201 22.53 0.64 19.36
CA LYS A 201 23.81 0.89 18.70
C LYS A 201 24.03 -0.06 17.52
N THR A 202 23.84 -1.34 17.74
CA THR A 202 24.08 -2.37 16.72
C THR A 202 23.05 -2.26 15.58
N LEU A 203 21.78 -2.10 15.90
CA LEU A 203 20.73 -1.97 14.89
C LEU A 203 20.94 -0.73 14.02
N LEU A 204 21.21 0.43 14.62
CA LEU A 204 21.39 1.66 13.86
C LEU A 204 22.65 1.62 12.99
N ARG A 205 23.78 1.12 13.54
CA ARG A 205 24.96 0.89 12.73
C ARG A 205 24.68 -0.02 11.55
N PHE A 206 24.03 -1.15 11.79
CA PHE A 206 23.67 -2.10 10.75
C PHE A 206 22.78 -1.45 9.67
N LEU A 207 21.75 -0.69 10.05
CA LEU A 207 20.84 -0.03 9.11
C LEU A 207 21.53 1.02 8.25
N PHE A 208 22.37 1.88 8.85
CA PHE A 208 23.07 2.92 8.13
C PHE A 208 24.15 2.37 7.17
N PHE A 209 24.80 1.26 7.51
CA PHE A 209 25.93 0.72 6.74
C PHE A 209 25.55 -0.43 5.78
N SER A 210 24.42 -1.07 5.97
CA SER A 210 23.89 -2.06 5.00
C SER A 210 22.88 -1.47 4.02
N GLY A 211 22.19 -0.36 4.40
CA GLY A 211 21.10 0.20 3.63
C GLY A 211 19.85 -0.67 3.55
N CYS A 212 19.74 -1.76 4.34
CA CYS A 212 18.58 -2.63 4.33
C CYS A 212 17.33 -1.94 4.92
N ARG A 213 16.16 -2.47 4.62
CA ARG A 213 14.92 -1.94 5.21
C ARG A 213 14.81 -2.39 6.67
N ILE A 214 14.31 -1.52 7.53
CA ILE A 214 14.12 -1.85 8.96
C ILE A 214 13.34 -3.16 9.19
N SER A 215 12.32 -3.44 8.35
CA SER A 215 11.56 -4.69 8.45
C SER A 215 12.33 -5.93 8.00
N GLU A 216 13.35 -5.77 7.17
CA GLU A 216 14.26 -6.83 6.78
C GLU A 216 15.23 -7.07 7.94
N ALA A 217 15.83 -6.03 8.50
CA ALA A 217 16.74 -6.14 9.65
C ALA A 217 16.06 -6.82 10.86
N LEU A 218 14.84 -6.41 11.19
CA LEU A 218 14.08 -6.98 12.32
C LEU A 218 13.64 -8.44 12.09
N ALA A 219 13.80 -8.99 10.90
CA ALA A 219 13.49 -10.39 10.59
C ALA A 219 14.73 -11.28 10.53
N LEU A 220 15.94 -10.73 10.70
CA LEU A 220 17.18 -11.49 10.55
C LEU A 220 17.44 -12.42 11.73
N ASN A 221 17.94 -13.60 11.40
CA ASN A 221 18.50 -14.56 12.32
C ASN A 221 20.03 -14.54 12.26
N TRP A 222 20.70 -15.05 13.27
CA TRP A 222 22.16 -15.20 13.30
C TRP A 222 22.68 -16.06 12.14
N THR A 223 21.89 -17.04 11.68
CA THR A 223 22.20 -17.88 10.53
C THR A 223 22.18 -17.16 9.18
N ASP A 224 21.66 -15.92 9.12
CA ASP A 224 21.66 -15.11 7.91
C ASP A 224 22.97 -14.31 7.73
N ILE A 225 23.85 -14.32 8.76
CA ILE A 225 25.16 -13.65 8.68
C ILE A 225 26.26 -14.69 8.51
N ASP A 226 27.04 -14.49 7.48
CA ASP A 226 28.32 -15.16 7.32
C ASP A 226 29.42 -14.20 7.79
N PHE A 227 30.04 -14.54 8.92
CA PHE A 227 31.08 -13.73 9.54
C PHE A 227 32.44 -13.84 8.82
N ASP A 228 32.68 -14.90 8.07
CA ASP A 228 33.93 -15.14 7.37
C ASP A 228 33.93 -14.38 6.04
N SER A 229 32.87 -14.52 5.26
CA SER A 229 32.68 -13.74 4.02
C SER A 229 32.20 -12.31 4.27
N LYS A 230 31.92 -11.93 5.53
CA LYS A 230 31.41 -10.62 5.94
C LYS A 230 30.13 -10.22 5.20
N THR A 231 29.20 -11.13 5.07
CA THR A 231 27.96 -10.90 4.31
C THR A 231 26.71 -11.17 5.16
N VAL A 232 25.58 -10.58 4.74
CA VAL A 232 24.26 -10.85 5.28
C VAL A 232 23.28 -11.19 4.15
N THR A 233 22.57 -12.31 4.31
CA THR A 233 21.54 -12.74 3.38
C THR A 233 20.18 -12.17 3.78
N ILE A 234 19.58 -11.39 2.89
CA ILE A 234 18.24 -10.80 3.08
C ILE A 234 17.25 -11.63 2.29
N ASN A 235 16.50 -12.48 2.97
CA ASN A 235 15.51 -13.41 2.37
C ASN A 235 14.15 -13.37 3.07
N LYS A 236 13.98 -12.52 4.06
CA LYS A 236 12.76 -12.40 4.87
C LYS A 236 12.49 -10.96 5.31
N THR A 237 11.28 -10.71 5.75
CA THR A 237 10.84 -9.39 6.22
C THR A 237 9.80 -9.53 7.32
N LEU A 238 9.78 -8.61 8.26
CA LEU A 238 8.76 -8.50 9.28
C LEU A 238 7.49 -7.87 8.69
N SER A 239 6.39 -8.59 8.72
CA SER A 239 5.08 -8.15 8.22
C SER A 239 4.07 -8.09 9.35
N GLN A 240 3.21 -7.07 9.32
CA GLN A 240 2.08 -6.97 10.22
C GLN A 240 0.93 -7.84 9.70
N THR A 241 0.32 -8.62 10.57
CA THR A 241 -0.86 -9.44 10.29
C THR A 241 -2.03 -9.00 11.16
N LYS A 242 -3.18 -9.61 10.99
CA LYS A 242 -4.36 -9.40 11.84
C LYS A 242 -4.10 -9.80 13.31
N TYR A 243 -3.22 -10.77 13.53
CA TYR A 243 -2.89 -11.34 14.84
C TYR A 243 -1.54 -10.89 15.40
N GLY A 244 -0.95 -9.82 14.85
CA GLY A 244 0.35 -9.30 15.28
C GLY A 244 1.40 -9.28 14.17
N TYR A 245 2.64 -9.63 14.49
CA TYR A 245 3.75 -9.59 13.54
C TYR A 245 4.21 -11.00 13.16
N LYS A 246 4.50 -11.18 11.87
CA LYS A 246 4.98 -12.45 11.31
C LYS A 246 6.19 -12.21 10.40
N ILE A 247 7.17 -13.11 10.48
CA ILE A 247 8.25 -13.17 9.50
C ILE A 247 7.71 -13.81 8.23
N SER A 248 7.88 -13.14 7.10
CA SER A 248 7.38 -13.58 5.80
C SER A 248 8.43 -13.36 4.70
N SER A 249 8.23 -14.02 3.56
CA SER A 249 9.05 -13.77 2.37
C SER A 249 8.91 -12.32 1.87
N PRO A 250 9.94 -11.72 1.28
CA PRO A 250 9.86 -10.42 0.62
C PRO A 250 8.77 -10.37 -0.45
N LYS A 251 8.36 -9.15 -0.83
CA LYS A 251 7.27 -8.95 -1.81
C LYS A 251 7.65 -9.33 -3.24
N THR A 252 8.92 -9.23 -3.59
CA THR A 252 9.43 -9.48 -4.95
C THR A 252 10.72 -10.29 -4.90
N SER A 253 11.01 -11.07 -5.94
CA SER A 253 12.27 -11.81 -6.09
C SER A 253 13.50 -10.90 -6.00
N LYS A 254 13.43 -9.69 -6.53
CA LYS A 254 14.52 -8.69 -6.45
C LYS A 254 14.80 -8.15 -5.04
N SER A 255 13.91 -8.42 -4.07
CA SER A 255 14.15 -8.06 -2.68
C SER A 255 15.04 -9.05 -1.93
N TYR A 256 15.28 -10.22 -2.51
CA TYR A 256 16.29 -11.17 -2.03
C TYR A 256 17.68 -10.67 -2.41
N GLY A 257 18.67 -10.92 -1.59
CA GLY A 257 20.04 -10.58 -1.93
C GLY A 257 21.01 -10.73 -0.77
N CYS A 258 22.28 -10.85 -1.13
CA CYS A 258 23.39 -10.84 -0.20
C CYS A 258 24.02 -9.45 -0.19
N LEU A 259 24.33 -8.93 0.98
CA LEU A 259 24.97 -7.63 1.18
C LEU A 259 26.28 -7.81 1.93
N SER A 260 27.37 -7.25 1.40
CA SER A 260 28.64 -7.15 2.11
C SER A 260 28.54 -6.15 3.26
N LEU A 261 29.24 -6.42 4.36
CA LEU A 261 29.32 -5.57 5.55
C LEU A 261 30.77 -5.16 5.81
N ASP A 262 30.97 -3.95 6.33
CA ASP A 262 32.27 -3.47 6.74
C ASP A 262 32.74 -4.12 8.05
N ASP A 263 34.08 -4.13 8.27
CA ASP A 263 34.69 -4.77 9.43
C ASP A 263 34.17 -4.24 10.76
N LYS A 264 33.93 -2.95 10.87
CA LYS A 264 33.40 -2.35 12.12
C LYS A 264 31.97 -2.85 12.40
N THR A 265 31.14 -3.01 11.38
CA THR A 265 29.79 -3.57 11.50
C THR A 265 29.83 -5.05 11.90
N ILE A 266 30.70 -5.83 11.28
CA ILE A 266 30.91 -7.25 11.62
C ILE A 266 31.39 -7.41 13.07
N ASN A 267 32.39 -6.66 13.48
CA ASN A 267 32.92 -6.70 14.85
C ASN A 267 31.85 -6.30 15.89
N LEU A 268 31.04 -5.31 15.58
CA LEU A 268 29.92 -4.91 16.44
C LEU A 268 28.85 -6.01 16.54
N LEU A 269 28.53 -6.70 15.43
CA LEU A 269 27.61 -7.83 15.43
C LEU A 269 28.13 -9.01 16.24
N LYS A 270 29.44 -9.33 16.14
CA LYS A 270 30.08 -10.37 16.99
C LYS A 270 29.96 -10.01 18.47
N LYS A 271 30.29 -8.78 18.88
CA LYS A 271 30.11 -8.30 20.27
C LYS A 271 28.65 -8.38 20.70
N TRP A 272 27.72 -7.95 19.85
CA TRP A 272 26.31 -8.02 20.14
C TRP A 272 25.82 -9.46 20.35
N GLN A 273 26.26 -10.41 19.52
CA GLN A 273 25.90 -11.81 19.67
C GLN A 273 26.33 -12.36 21.05
N ILE A 274 27.53 -12.04 21.49
CA ILE A 274 28.04 -12.44 22.82
C ILE A 274 27.23 -11.76 23.93
N ASN A 275 27.02 -10.44 23.83
CA ASN A 275 26.30 -9.69 24.85
C ASN A 275 24.83 -10.12 24.92
N GLN A 276 24.17 -10.33 23.79
CA GLN A 276 22.80 -10.82 23.72
C GLN A 276 22.65 -12.15 24.44
N LYS A 277 23.56 -13.10 24.20
CA LYS A 277 23.58 -14.39 24.90
C LYS A 277 23.79 -14.20 26.41
N LYS A 278 24.72 -13.34 26.82
CA LYS A 278 24.97 -13.06 28.26
C LYS A 278 23.74 -12.48 28.95
N TYR A 279 23.13 -11.43 28.36
CA TYR A 279 21.92 -10.80 28.94
C TYR A 279 20.75 -11.78 29.01
N MET A 280 20.54 -12.60 28.00
CA MET A 280 19.44 -13.55 27.99
C MET A 280 19.67 -14.73 28.94
N LEU A 281 20.92 -15.15 29.10
CA LEU A 281 21.28 -16.22 30.04
C LEU A 281 20.99 -15.84 31.50
N THR A 282 21.14 -14.56 31.88
CA THR A 282 20.75 -14.09 33.23
C THR A 282 19.27 -14.23 33.54
N LEU A 283 18.45 -14.38 32.49
CA LEU A 283 17.01 -14.62 32.56
C LEU A 283 16.62 -16.08 32.30
N GLY A 284 17.61 -17.00 32.27
CA GLY A 284 17.38 -18.40 31.93
C GLY A 284 17.04 -18.67 30.45
N ILE A 285 17.23 -17.68 29.58
CA ILE A 285 16.91 -17.78 28.17
C ILE A 285 18.16 -18.18 27.38
N THR A 286 18.09 -19.31 26.70
CA THR A 286 19.18 -19.86 25.88
C THR A 286 18.91 -19.70 24.39
N ASN A 287 19.98 -19.75 23.59
CA ASN A 287 19.95 -19.83 22.13
C ASN A 287 19.04 -18.81 21.41
N PRO A 288 19.30 -17.49 21.53
CA PRO A 288 18.62 -16.50 20.73
C PRO A 288 18.92 -16.72 19.24
N THR A 289 17.90 -16.91 18.44
CA THR A 289 18.03 -17.12 16.99
C THR A 289 17.98 -15.79 16.23
N MET A 290 17.14 -14.85 16.65
CA MET A 290 16.99 -13.56 16.01
C MET A 290 18.09 -12.59 16.45
N ILE A 291 18.62 -11.81 15.50
CA ILE A 291 19.63 -10.78 15.80
C ILE A 291 19.02 -9.61 16.57
N PHE A 292 17.86 -9.13 16.12
CA PHE A 292 17.20 -7.94 16.64
C PHE A 292 15.84 -8.28 17.28
N CYS A 293 15.84 -9.02 18.36
CA CYS A 293 14.67 -9.29 19.20
C CYS A 293 14.71 -8.55 20.53
N GLY A 294 13.63 -8.58 21.27
CA GLY A 294 13.61 -8.12 22.66
C GLY A 294 14.30 -9.12 23.60
N ILE A 295 14.47 -8.72 24.85
CA ILE A 295 15.25 -9.50 25.83
C ILE A 295 14.60 -10.85 26.15
N TYR A 296 13.28 -10.97 25.98
CA TYR A 296 12.52 -12.23 26.13
C TYR A 296 12.27 -12.94 24.80
N LYS A 297 13.11 -12.70 23.78
CA LYS A 297 12.97 -13.20 22.40
C LYS A 297 11.74 -12.68 21.63
N GLU A 298 11.02 -11.70 22.16
CA GLU A 298 9.86 -11.13 21.50
C GLU A 298 10.25 -10.36 20.23
N ILE A 299 9.34 -10.34 19.26
CA ILE A 299 9.51 -9.55 18.05
C ILE A 299 9.35 -8.07 18.36
N ILE A 300 10.41 -7.30 18.10
CA ILE A 300 10.37 -5.84 18.23
C ILE A 300 9.66 -5.25 17.01
N THR A 301 8.66 -4.43 17.25
CA THR A 301 7.87 -3.82 16.19
C THR A 301 8.57 -2.61 15.55
N LYS A 302 8.23 -2.31 14.31
CA LYS A 302 8.70 -1.06 13.67
C LYS A 302 8.32 0.18 14.46
N HIS A 303 7.15 0.17 15.08
CA HIS A 303 6.68 1.29 15.91
C HIS A 303 7.54 1.49 17.16
N ALA A 304 7.96 0.40 17.79
CA ALA A 304 8.88 0.49 18.94
C ALA A 304 10.23 1.11 18.52
N ILE A 305 10.78 0.71 17.37
CA ILE A 305 12.00 1.33 16.84
C ILE A 305 11.77 2.80 16.45
N TYR A 306 10.62 3.12 15.87
CA TYR A 306 10.24 4.50 15.55
C TYR A 306 10.28 5.38 16.80
N SER A 307 9.64 4.96 17.89
CA SER A 307 9.63 5.69 19.16
C SER A 307 11.03 5.82 19.79
N ARG A 308 11.85 4.75 19.70
CA ARG A 308 13.25 4.80 20.14
C ARG A 308 14.08 5.81 19.36
N MET A 309 13.93 5.82 18.03
CA MET A 309 14.62 6.76 17.14
C MET A 309 14.26 8.22 17.45
N ILE A 310 12.99 8.52 17.73
CA ILE A 310 12.55 9.86 18.15
C ILE A 310 13.29 10.26 19.43
N THR A 311 13.34 9.39 20.43
CA THR A 311 14.03 9.66 21.71
C THR A 311 15.54 9.87 21.51
N ILE A 312 16.18 9.02 20.72
CA ILE A 312 17.60 9.13 20.40
C ILE A 312 17.89 10.45 19.68
N CYS A 313 17.13 10.76 18.63
CA CYS A 313 17.30 12.02 17.87
C CYS A 313 17.13 13.26 18.76
N LYS A 314 16.13 13.23 19.66
CA LYS A 314 15.91 14.30 20.65
C LYS A 314 17.14 14.49 21.56
N ASN A 315 17.68 13.41 22.09
CA ASN A 315 18.84 13.45 22.99
C ASN A 315 20.13 13.92 22.30
N VAL A 316 20.28 13.60 21.00
CA VAL A 316 21.40 14.05 20.16
C VAL A 316 21.22 15.48 19.67
N GLY A 317 20.00 16.03 19.73
CA GLY A 317 19.67 17.35 19.17
C GLY A 317 19.67 17.37 17.64
N ILE A 318 19.22 16.28 16.98
CA ILE A 318 19.04 16.19 15.54
C ILE A 318 17.57 15.93 15.19
N PRO A 319 17.09 16.35 14.01
CA PRO A 319 15.70 16.13 13.62
C PRO A 319 15.43 14.64 13.40
N PHE A 320 14.25 14.16 13.80
CA PHE A 320 13.79 12.85 13.39
C PHE A 320 13.22 12.89 11.97
N LEU A 321 13.80 12.14 11.04
CA LEU A 321 13.47 12.17 9.60
C LEU A 321 12.71 10.94 9.10
N GLY A 322 12.24 10.09 10.03
CA GLY A 322 11.48 8.87 9.72
C GLY A 322 12.35 7.62 9.55
N ASN A 323 11.70 6.44 9.49
CA ASN A 323 12.41 5.15 9.50
C ASN A 323 13.19 4.83 8.21
N HIS A 324 12.86 5.48 7.10
CA HIS A 324 13.60 5.28 5.84
C HIS A 324 14.85 6.13 5.72
N VAL A 325 15.07 7.06 6.66
CA VAL A 325 16.24 7.94 6.65
C VAL A 325 17.57 7.19 6.65
N THR A 326 17.67 6.08 7.40
CA THR A 326 18.89 5.26 7.45
C THR A 326 19.31 4.78 6.06
N ARG A 327 18.32 4.30 5.31
CA ARG A 327 18.53 3.80 3.94
C ARG A 327 18.77 4.93 2.94
N HIS A 328 18.08 6.05 3.08
CA HIS A 328 18.29 7.23 2.24
C HIS A 328 19.68 7.84 2.47
N THR A 329 20.09 7.95 3.74
CA THR A 329 21.42 8.43 4.11
C THR A 329 22.52 7.49 3.59
N HIS A 330 22.33 6.16 3.72
CA HIS A 330 23.24 5.18 3.14
C HIS A 330 23.43 5.37 1.62
N ALA A 331 22.34 5.51 0.90
CA ALA A 331 22.37 5.70 -0.56
C ALA A 331 23.06 7.02 -0.97
N SER A 332 22.74 8.11 -0.24
CA SER A 332 23.36 9.41 -0.47
C SER A 332 24.87 9.35 -0.25
N MET A 333 25.32 8.80 0.87
CA MET A 333 26.73 8.68 1.19
C MET A 333 27.49 7.76 0.22
N LEU A 334 26.84 6.71 -0.29
CA LEU A 334 27.43 5.86 -1.32
C LEU A 334 27.63 6.63 -2.63
N LEU A 335 26.68 7.50 -3.02
CA LEU A 335 26.85 8.39 -4.18
C LEU A 335 27.94 9.45 -3.95
N GLU A 336 27.96 10.06 -2.77
CA GLU A 336 28.98 11.05 -2.37
C GLU A 336 30.38 10.45 -2.35
N SER A 337 30.52 9.16 -2.00
CA SER A 337 31.81 8.44 -2.07
C SER A 337 32.24 8.02 -3.48
N GLY A 338 31.44 8.38 -4.51
CA GLY A 338 31.76 8.10 -5.92
C GLY A 338 31.08 6.87 -6.50
N GLY A 339 30.20 6.21 -5.73
CA GLY A 339 29.41 5.09 -6.23
C GLY A 339 28.42 5.49 -7.32
N SER A 340 28.24 4.65 -8.31
CA SER A 340 27.29 4.86 -9.41
C SER A 340 25.85 4.64 -8.98
N MET A 341 24.89 5.25 -9.70
CA MET A 341 23.46 4.98 -9.50
C MET A 341 23.08 3.50 -9.64
N LYS A 342 23.84 2.77 -10.46
CA LYS A 342 23.65 1.32 -10.66
C LYS A 342 24.08 0.54 -9.43
N GLU A 343 25.21 0.87 -8.83
CA GLU A 343 25.67 0.25 -7.58
C GLU A 343 24.70 0.54 -6.44
N VAL A 344 24.22 1.79 -6.31
CA VAL A 344 23.16 2.12 -5.33
C VAL A 344 21.90 1.33 -5.59
N GLN A 345 21.44 1.18 -6.84
CA GLN A 345 20.29 0.35 -7.18
C GLN A 345 20.46 -1.10 -6.71
N VAL A 346 21.61 -1.70 -7.01
CA VAL A 346 21.93 -3.10 -6.64
C VAL A 346 22.01 -3.22 -5.11
N ARG A 347 22.77 -2.34 -4.46
CA ARG A 347 22.95 -2.31 -3.01
C ARG A 347 21.62 -2.19 -2.26
N LEU A 348 20.75 -1.34 -2.74
CA LEU A 348 19.42 -1.14 -2.17
C LEU A 348 18.42 -2.22 -2.61
N ARG A 349 18.72 -3.07 -3.57
CA ARG A 349 17.79 -4.06 -4.15
C ARG A 349 16.49 -3.40 -4.64
N HIS A 350 16.64 -2.28 -5.38
CA HIS A 350 15.52 -1.61 -6.04
C HIS A 350 15.13 -2.37 -7.32
N SER A 351 13.81 -2.55 -7.50
CA SER A 351 13.28 -3.27 -8.67
C SER A 351 13.58 -2.60 -10.01
N SER A 352 13.79 -1.28 -10.02
CA SER A 352 14.18 -0.52 -11.22
C SER A 352 15.15 0.59 -10.87
N ILE A 353 16.00 0.96 -11.83
CA ILE A 353 16.93 2.09 -11.71
C ILE A 353 16.15 3.41 -11.64
N LYS A 354 14.98 3.50 -12.28
CA LYS A 354 14.12 4.68 -12.25
C LYS A 354 13.79 5.08 -10.82
N LEU A 355 13.47 4.12 -9.96
CA LEU A 355 13.18 4.38 -8.55
C LEU A 355 14.37 5.01 -7.82
N THR A 356 15.60 4.59 -8.14
CA THR A 356 16.83 5.15 -7.57
C THR A 356 17.08 6.56 -8.12
N MET A 357 16.94 6.74 -9.43
CA MET A 357 17.11 8.04 -10.08
C MET A 357 16.09 9.07 -9.60
N ASP A 358 14.79 8.72 -9.58
CA ASP A 358 13.72 9.63 -9.13
C ASP A 358 13.94 10.08 -7.67
N THR A 359 14.58 9.22 -6.85
CA THR A 359 14.84 9.51 -5.45
C THR A 359 16.11 10.35 -5.25
N TYR A 360 17.20 10.05 -5.97
CA TYR A 360 18.55 10.59 -5.68
C TYR A 360 19.16 11.44 -6.81
N ALA A 361 18.45 11.69 -7.93
CA ALA A 361 19.00 12.44 -9.07
C ALA A 361 19.46 13.86 -8.72
N HIS A 362 18.87 14.47 -7.66
CA HIS A 362 19.27 15.80 -7.22
C HIS A 362 20.67 15.85 -6.61
N LEU A 363 21.17 14.72 -6.07
CA LEU A 363 22.50 14.61 -5.49
C LEU A 363 23.60 14.48 -6.57
N THR A 364 23.24 14.04 -7.79
CA THR A 364 24.20 13.88 -8.88
C THR A 364 24.48 15.18 -9.64
N LYS A 365 23.77 16.26 -9.37
CA LYS A 365 24.05 17.56 -10.01
C LYS A 365 25.40 18.13 -9.57
N GLU A 366 25.74 18.02 -8.30
CA GLU A 366 27.05 18.44 -7.77
C GLU A 366 28.20 17.55 -8.28
N THR A 367 27.89 16.29 -8.60
CA THR A 367 28.91 15.35 -9.13
C THR A 367 29.23 15.63 -10.61
N LYS A 368 28.31 16.28 -11.36
CA LYS A 368 28.57 16.59 -12.79
C LYS A 368 29.70 17.58 -13.01
N GLU A 369 29.87 18.55 -12.13
CA GLU A 369 30.94 19.53 -12.20
C GLU A 369 32.31 18.86 -11.98
N LYS A 370 32.36 17.88 -11.06
CA LYS A 370 33.60 17.11 -10.79
C LYS A 370 33.90 15.99 -11.81
N THR A 371 32.98 15.73 -12.74
CA THR A 371 33.19 14.63 -13.72
C THR A 371 34.25 14.97 -14.74
N VAL A 372 34.37 16.24 -15.12
CA VAL A 372 35.40 16.70 -16.06
C VAL A 372 36.78 16.69 -15.38
N GLU A 373 36.84 17.14 -14.11
CA GLU A 373 38.06 17.09 -13.31
C GLU A 373 38.60 15.66 -13.15
N LYS A 374 37.70 14.71 -12.80
CA LYS A 374 38.03 13.29 -12.72
C LYS A 374 38.50 12.69 -14.04
N LEU A 375 37.94 13.15 -15.16
CA LEU A 375 38.40 12.71 -16.49
C LEU A 375 39.80 13.23 -16.76
N ALA A 376 40.08 14.50 -16.44
CA ALA A 376 41.40 15.10 -16.62
C ALA A 376 42.45 14.40 -15.72
N GLU A 377 42.12 14.15 -14.46
CA GLU A 377 42.96 13.38 -13.52
C GLU A 377 43.24 11.95 -14.02
N HIS A 378 42.22 11.27 -14.58
CA HIS A 378 42.37 9.90 -15.10
C HIS A 378 43.26 9.84 -16.36
N LEU A 379 43.20 10.89 -17.16
CA LEU A 379 43.96 10.96 -18.41
C LEU A 379 45.39 11.56 -18.22
N ASN A 380 45.71 12.01 -16.99
CA ASN A 380 47.00 12.65 -16.67
C ASN A 380 47.37 13.86 -17.60
N PHE A 381 46.35 14.65 -18.00
CA PHE A 381 46.53 15.90 -18.72
C PHE A 381 46.45 17.10 -17.79
#